data_ec059b34056f8ef5135bd86a48773566
#
_entry.id   ec059b34056f8ef5135bd86a48773566
#
_cell.length_a   1.000
_cell.length_b   1.000
_cell.length_c   1.000
_cell.angle_alpha   90.00
_cell.angle_beta   90.00
_cell.angle_gamma   90.00
#
_symmetry.space_group_name_H-M   'P 1'
#
loop_
_entity.id
_entity.type
_entity.pdbx_description
1 polymer ?
#
loop_
_entity_poly.entity_id
_entity_poly.type
_entity_poly.pdbx_seq_one_letter_code
_entity_poly.pdbx_strand_id
1 'polypeptide(L)'
;MELSVAFTFLIFVGLSTAAMWGYEDSGPSKWAETFPTCGDKSQSPINIEASDSTLQASLGNMTMTGYDTPVALTIKNNGHTAQVDVTGDQYISKGGLSEQYKLVQFHFHWGSDDMKGSEHQLNSKTFPMEVHFVHYKNSLGSLGNSVGEKDGLAVLGFMFEISDSDNANYADLISKLSNITAYNTSNLVNLTNTALMKFIPSKPTNFFRYSGSLTTPSCNEVVVWTVFTETIKISKTQMATFRSLMSSETGPKNEHYHIKDNFRPVQPLHSRSVFNNFYSSSATTAYITVYTGVLSLILSTILSH
;
A
#
# COMPACT_ATOMS: atom_id res chain seq x y z
N MET A 1 54.30 48.91 -12.22
CA MET A 1 53.53 48.69 -10.96
C MET A 1 52.17 48.17 -11.41
N GLU A 2 52.08 46.86 -11.58
CA GLU A 2 50.82 46.18 -12.00
C GLU A 2 50.04 45.73 -10.76
N LEU A 3 48.82 46.21 -10.65
CA LEU A 3 47.86 45.77 -9.60
C LEU A 3 47.18 44.49 -10.09
N SER A 4 47.53 43.35 -9.47
CA SER A 4 46.84 42.11 -9.68
C SER A 4 45.60 42.04 -8.72
N VAL A 5 44.39 42.12 -9.29
CA VAL A 5 43.14 41.95 -8.56
C VAL A 5 42.82 40.46 -8.53
N ALA A 6 42.98 39.84 -7.37
CA ALA A 6 42.56 38.46 -7.15
C ALA A 6 41.03 38.39 -6.89
N PHE A 7 40.31 37.86 -7.85
CA PHE A 7 38.87 37.49 -7.64
C PHE A 7 38.76 36.19 -6.85
N THR A 8 38.35 36.31 -5.60
CA THR A 8 38.01 35.13 -4.78
C THR A 8 36.58 34.66 -5.13
N PHE A 9 36.49 33.58 -5.90
CA PHE A 9 35.21 32.91 -6.10
C PHE A 9 34.81 32.16 -4.83
N LEU A 10 33.80 32.67 -4.09
CA LEU A 10 33.11 31.91 -3.04
C LEU A 10 32.22 30.89 -3.72
N ILE A 11 32.65 29.62 -3.75
CA ILE A 11 31.81 28.50 -4.11
C ILE A 11 30.87 28.26 -2.93
N PHE A 12 29.63 28.70 -3.04
CA PHE A 12 28.52 28.24 -2.16
C PHE A 12 28.24 26.79 -2.54
N VAL A 13 28.81 25.83 -1.80
CA VAL A 13 28.37 24.46 -1.78
C VAL A 13 27.06 24.47 -0.98
N GLY A 14 25.95 24.61 -1.68
CA GLY A 14 24.62 24.36 -1.11
C GLY A 14 24.57 22.89 -0.69
N LEU A 15 24.65 22.62 0.60
CA LEU A 15 24.26 21.34 1.16
C LEU A 15 22.76 21.18 0.86
N SER A 16 22.43 20.45 -0.18
CA SER A 16 21.08 19.97 -0.40
C SER A 16 20.78 18.95 0.72
N THR A 17 20.22 19.41 1.83
CA THR A 17 19.59 18.53 2.78
C THR A 17 18.40 17.92 2.06
N ALA A 18 18.42 16.60 1.83
CA ALA A 18 17.23 15.91 1.36
C ALA A 18 16.07 16.31 2.26
N ALA A 19 14.97 16.79 1.66
CA ALA A 19 13.81 17.22 2.41
C ALA A 19 13.32 16.05 3.26
N MET A 20 13.39 16.20 4.59
CA MET A 20 12.96 15.18 5.52
C MET A 20 11.43 15.21 5.64
N TRP A 21 10.81 14.06 5.59
CA TRP A 21 9.39 13.87 5.83
C TRP A 21 9.21 12.74 6.86
N GLY A 22 8.08 12.72 7.52
CA GLY A 22 7.74 11.69 8.50
C GLY A 22 6.26 11.65 8.80
N TYR A 23 5.92 11.08 9.94
CA TYR A 23 4.53 10.93 10.39
C TYR A 23 4.23 11.70 11.68
N GLU A 24 5.27 12.23 12.33
CA GLU A 24 5.16 13.06 13.54
C GLU A 24 5.14 14.56 13.18
N ASP A 25 6.15 15.32 13.56
CA ASP A 25 6.21 16.78 13.35
C ASP A 25 6.20 17.18 11.86
N SER A 26 6.76 16.35 10.98
CA SER A 26 6.77 16.51 9.52
C SER A 26 5.71 15.64 8.81
N GLY A 27 4.57 15.44 9.47
CA GLY A 27 3.52 14.50 9.06
C GLY A 27 2.73 14.89 7.82
N PRO A 28 1.76 14.03 7.41
CA PRO A 28 1.04 14.12 6.14
C PRO A 28 0.39 15.46 5.83
N SER A 29 -0.04 16.21 6.85
CA SER A 29 -0.66 17.53 6.66
C SER A 29 0.30 18.60 6.13
N LYS A 30 1.62 18.37 6.23
CA LYS A 30 2.68 19.30 5.81
C LYS A 30 3.39 18.84 4.53
N TRP A 31 3.15 17.61 4.06
CA TRP A 31 3.90 17.07 2.93
C TRP A 31 3.80 17.93 1.67
N ALA A 32 2.61 18.49 1.37
CA ALA A 32 2.39 19.32 0.20
C ALA A 32 3.22 20.62 0.20
N GLU A 33 3.69 21.09 1.35
CA GLU A 33 4.54 22.29 1.47
C GLU A 33 5.92 22.05 0.82
N THR A 34 6.45 20.82 0.95
CA THR A 34 7.76 20.43 0.43
C THR A 34 7.66 19.59 -0.85
N PHE A 35 6.60 18.80 -0.96
CA PHE A 35 6.30 17.91 -2.08
C PHE A 35 4.94 18.28 -2.68
N PRO A 36 4.89 19.27 -3.60
CA PRO A 36 3.61 19.82 -4.10
C PRO A 36 2.65 18.79 -4.66
N THR A 37 3.16 17.73 -5.30
CA THR A 37 2.35 16.62 -5.83
C THR A 37 1.49 15.94 -4.74
N CYS A 38 1.90 15.99 -3.46
CA CYS A 38 1.08 15.47 -2.36
C CYS A 38 -0.24 16.24 -2.15
N GLY A 39 -0.39 17.41 -2.77
CA GLY A 39 -1.61 18.23 -2.79
C GLY A 39 -2.46 18.06 -4.07
N ASP A 40 -2.08 17.19 -4.99
CA ASP A 40 -2.79 16.97 -6.25
C ASP A 40 -4.11 16.18 -6.06
N LYS A 41 -4.84 15.95 -7.14
CA LYS A 41 -6.26 15.51 -7.09
C LYS A 41 -6.46 13.99 -7.23
N SER A 42 -5.42 13.23 -7.56
CA SER A 42 -5.53 11.77 -7.69
C SER A 42 -4.75 11.03 -6.60
N GLN A 43 -4.80 11.58 -5.40
CA GLN A 43 -4.02 11.11 -4.26
C GLN A 43 -4.56 9.82 -3.63
N SER A 44 -3.66 9.07 -2.97
CA SER A 44 -3.93 7.86 -2.19
C SER A 44 -3.44 8.04 -0.75
N PRO A 45 -4.00 7.28 0.22
CA PRO A 45 -5.08 6.28 0.09
C PRO A 45 -6.46 6.93 -0.06
N ILE A 46 -7.51 6.09 -0.26
CA ILE A 46 -8.91 6.54 -0.29
C ILE A 46 -9.79 5.67 0.63
N ASN A 47 -10.96 6.19 1.01
CA ASN A 47 -12.03 5.34 1.52
C ASN A 47 -12.76 4.71 0.33
N ILE A 48 -12.86 3.38 0.31
CA ILE A 48 -13.54 2.61 -0.72
C ILE A 48 -14.92 2.22 -0.19
N GLU A 49 -15.96 2.88 -0.68
CA GLU A 49 -17.34 2.46 -0.43
C GLU A 49 -17.75 1.43 -1.49
N ALA A 50 -18.00 0.19 -1.05
CA ALA A 50 -18.32 -0.91 -1.96
C ALA A 50 -19.61 -0.65 -2.77
N SER A 51 -20.59 0.07 -2.17
CA SER A 51 -21.83 0.47 -2.82
C SER A 51 -21.63 1.43 -3.98
N ASP A 52 -20.57 2.24 -3.92
CA ASP A 52 -20.26 3.28 -4.91
C ASP A 52 -19.29 2.80 -5.99
N SER A 53 -18.75 1.57 -5.80
CA SER A 53 -17.88 0.95 -6.79
C SER A 53 -18.67 0.38 -7.97
N THR A 54 -18.08 0.47 -9.17
CA THR A 54 -18.68 -0.04 -10.40
C THR A 54 -18.14 -1.43 -10.72
N LEU A 55 -19.05 -2.40 -10.88
CA LEU A 55 -18.65 -3.73 -11.38
C LEU A 55 -18.07 -3.63 -12.77
N GLN A 56 -16.84 -4.09 -12.94
CA GLN A 56 -16.15 -4.23 -14.21
C GLN A 56 -15.68 -5.67 -14.39
N ALA A 57 -16.57 -6.54 -14.87
CA ALA A 57 -16.30 -7.96 -15.03
C ALA A 57 -15.09 -8.27 -15.92
N SER A 58 -14.74 -7.36 -16.84
CA SER A 58 -13.55 -7.47 -17.70
C SER A 58 -12.23 -7.40 -16.95
N LEU A 59 -12.20 -6.94 -15.70
CA LEU A 59 -11.01 -7.02 -14.86
C LEU A 59 -10.59 -8.49 -14.67
N GLY A 60 -11.55 -9.40 -14.45
CA GLY A 60 -11.27 -10.80 -14.18
C GLY A 60 -10.36 -11.00 -12.95
N ASN A 61 -9.66 -12.12 -12.92
CA ASN A 61 -8.71 -12.41 -11.85
C ASN A 61 -7.30 -11.92 -12.19
N MET A 62 -6.57 -11.51 -11.18
CA MET A 62 -5.13 -11.22 -11.30
C MET A 62 -4.33 -12.52 -11.37
N THR A 63 -3.24 -12.50 -12.12
CA THR A 63 -2.26 -13.59 -12.16
C THR A 63 -1.00 -13.12 -11.42
N MET A 64 -0.55 -13.90 -10.45
CA MET A 64 0.69 -13.69 -9.70
C MET A 64 1.69 -14.79 -10.12
N THR A 65 2.70 -14.43 -10.91
CA THR A 65 3.70 -15.36 -11.43
C THR A 65 4.93 -15.36 -10.52
N GLY A 66 5.44 -16.54 -10.15
CA GLY A 66 6.63 -16.71 -9.33
C GLY A 66 6.44 -16.45 -7.83
N TYR A 67 5.23 -16.14 -7.38
CA TYR A 67 4.93 -15.87 -5.96
C TYR A 67 4.98 -17.13 -5.08
N ASP A 68 4.79 -18.29 -5.66
CA ASP A 68 4.93 -19.62 -5.04
C ASP A 68 6.38 -20.13 -5.05
N THR A 69 7.25 -19.49 -5.83
CA THR A 69 8.67 -19.84 -5.90
C THR A 69 9.44 -19.21 -4.76
N PRO A 70 10.23 -19.96 -3.98
CA PRO A 70 11.06 -19.40 -2.93
C PRO A 70 12.10 -18.40 -3.45
N VAL A 71 12.22 -17.27 -2.78
CA VAL A 71 13.16 -16.19 -3.11
C VAL A 71 13.95 -15.75 -1.91
N ALA A 72 14.98 -14.93 -2.15
CA ALA A 72 15.69 -14.19 -1.11
C ALA A 72 15.01 -12.85 -0.86
N LEU A 73 14.74 -12.56 0.41
CA LEU A 73 14.16 -11.33 0.89
C LEU A 73 15.16 -10.60 1.76
N THR A 74 15.23 -9.28 1.64
CA THR A 74 16.07 -8.44 2.52
C THR A 74 15.16 -7.51 3.31
N ILE A 75 15.13 -7.69 4.63
CA ILE A 75 14.29 -6.95 5.56
C ILE A 75 15.09 -5.78 6.13
N LYS A 76 14.51 -4.60 6.17
CA LYS A 76 15.12 -3.39 6.73
C LYS A 76 14.08 -2.50 7.41
N ASN A 77 14.54 -1.77 8.43
CA ASN A 77 13.84 -0.62 8.97
C ASN A 77 14.37 0.63 8.23
N ASN A 78 13.57 1.21 7.33
CA ASN A 78 13.97 2.39 6.57
C ASN A 78 13.70 3.72 7.30
N GLY A 79 13.29 3.66 8.56
CA GLY A 79 12.94 4.81 9.39
C GLY A 79 11.48 5.22 9.34
N HIS A 80 10.72 4.70 8.38
CA HIS A 80 9.29 4.99 8.20
C HIS A 80 8.44 3.72 8.25
N THR A 81 9.03 2.57 7.94
CA THR A 81 8.34 1.27 7.90
C THR A 81 9.34 0.10 7.98
N ALA A 82 8.83 -1.10 8.24
CA ALA A 82 9.50 -2.35 7.90
C ALA A 82 9.32 -2.59 6.41
N GLN A 83 10.39 -2.53 5.65
CA GLN A 83 10.41 -2.81 4.22
C GLN A 83 11.11 -4.13 3.93
N VAL A 84 10.58 -4.87 2.97
CA VAL A 84 11.15 -6.15 2.50
C VAL A 84 11.43 -6.03 1.01
N ASP A 85 12.70 -5.94 0.66
CA ASP A 85 13.13 -5.93 -0.73
C ASP A 85 13.12 -7.38 -1.26
N VAL A 86 12.68 -7.55 -2.49
CA VAL A 86 12.55 -8.85 -3.15
C VAL A 86 13.54 -8.94 -4.30
N THR A 87 14.37 -10.00 -4.26
CA THR A 87 15.31 -10.28 -5.35
C THR A 87 14.84 -11.51 -6.12
N GLY A 88 14.35 -11.29 -7.34
CA GLY A 88 13.86 -12.37 -8.19
C GLY A 88 12.93 -11.89 -9.30
N ASP A 89 12.25 -12.84 -9.92
CA ASP A 89 11.38 -12.65 -11.09
C ASP A 89 9.92 -12.95 -10.73
N GLN A 90 9.37 -12.10 -9.85
CA GLN A 90 7.98 -12.15 -9.42
C GLN A 90 7.19 -11.06 -10.13
N TYR A 91 6.05 -11.44 -10.70
CA TYR A 91 5.27 -10.56 -11.56
C TYR A 91 3.79 -10.66 -11.24
N ILE A 92 3.07 -9.56 -11.52
CA ILE A 92 1.62 -9.55 -11.61
C ILE A 92 1.20 -9.19 -13.04
N SER A 93 0.07 -9.74 -13.49
CA SER A 93 -0.53 -9.47 -14.80
C SER A 93 -2.03 -9.75 -14.79
N LYS A 94 -2.72 -9.45 -15.87
CA LYS A 94 -4.18 -9.55 -15.95
C LYS A 94 -4.87 -8.66 -14.90
N GLY A 95 -6.06 -9.02 -14.45
CA GLY A 95 -6.78 -8.18 -13.50
C GLY A 95 -7.01 -6.75 -14.00
N GLY A 96 -7.09 -6.53 -15.32
CA GLY A 96 -7.21 -5.18 -15.92
C GLY A 96 -5.91 -4.39 -15.98
N LEU A 97 -4.75 -4.98 -15.67
CA LEU A 97 -3.44 -4.36 -15.89
C LEU A 97 -3.12 -4.35 -17.39
N SER A 98 -2.49 -3.27 -17.87
CA SER A 98 -2.14 -3.08 -19.28
C SER A 98 -1.05 -4.02 -19.78
N GLU A 99 -0.17 -4.46 -18.88
CA GLU A 99 0.92 -5.40 -19.14
C GLU A 99 1.35 -6.11 -17.85
N GLN A 100 2.50 -6.77 -17.89
CA GLN A 100 3.13 -7.38 -16.72
C GLN A 100 3.90 -6.35 -15.90
N TYR A 101 3.79 -6.41 -14.56
CA TYR A 101 4.52 -5.59 -13.60
C TYR A 101 5.41 -6.45 -12.72
N LYS A 102 6.65 -6.04 -12.50
CA LYS A 102 7.66 -6.76 -11.70
C LYS A 102 7.65 -6.26 -10.25
N LEU A 103 7.59 -7.18 -9.30
CA LEU A 103 7.69 -6.88 -7.88
C LEU A 103 9.09 -6.37 -7.50
N VAL A 104 9.15 -5.36 -6.66
CA VAL A 104 10.39 -4.79 -6.13
C VAL A 104 10.50 -5.01 -4.62
N GLN A 105 9.42 -4.71 -3.89
CA GLN A 105 9.40 -4.73 -2.45
C GLN A 105 7.97 -4.78 -1.93
N PHE A 106 7.84 -5.13 -0.64
CA PHE A 106 6.61 -4.88 0.10
C PHE A 106 6.93 -4.23 1.44
N HIS A 107 5.98 -3.46 1.99
CA HIS A 107 6.15 -2.74 3.24
C HIS A 107 4.81 -2.61 3.97
N PHE A 108 4.85 -2.15 5.22
CA PHE A 108 3.72 -2.21 6.12
C PHE A 108 3.37 -0.84 6.69
N HIS A 109 2.09 -0.59 6.88
CA HIS A 109 1.53 0.54 7.59
C HIS A 109 0.71 0.04 8.77
N TRP A 110 0.93 0.58 9.98
CA TRP A 110 0.25 0.11 11.19
C TRP A 110 -0.05 1.22 12.17
N GLY A 111 -1.01 0.96 13.07
CA GLY A 111 -1.44 1.89 14.09
C GLY A 111 -0.80 1.69 15.44
N SER A 112 -0.89 2.72 16.28
CA SER A 112 -0.53 2.65 17.70
C SER A 112 -1.43 1.71 18.50
N ASP A 113 -2.63 1.41 17.99
CA ASP A 113 -3.58 0.45 18.55
C ASP A 113 -4.20 -0.45 17.46
N ASP A 114 -5.10 -1.35 17.87
CA ASP A 114 -5.71 -2.35 16.97
C ASP A 114 -6.92 -1.82 16.17
N MET A 115 -7.35 -0.58 16.41
CA MET A 115 -8.53 0.02 15.78
C MET A 115 -8.18 0.80 14.52
N LYS A 116 -6.90 1.13 14.30
CA LYS A 116 -6.39 1.92 13.18
C LYS A 116 -5.02 1.43 12.72
N GLY A 117 -4.60 1.81 11.53
CA GLY A 117 -3.28 1.44 10.99
C GLY A 117 -3.26 1.25 9.49
N SER A 118 -4.40 0.85 8.89
CA SER A 118 -4.50 0.80 7.43
C SER A 118 -4.53 2.20 6.84
N GLU A 119 -4.01 2.32 5.63
CA GLU A 119 -4.07 3.55 4.83
C GLU A 119 -5.42 3.67 4.12
N HIS A 120 -5.84 2.59 3.40
CA HIS A 120 -7.18 2.54 2.84
C HIS A 120 -8.22 2.22 3.91
N GLN A 121 -9.46 2.65 3.63
CA GLN A 121 -10.64 2.23 4.39
C GLN A 121 -11.57 1.45 3.46
N LEU A 122 -12.25 0.44 4.00
CA LEU A 122 -13.30 -0.30 3.29
C LEU A 122 -14.63 -0.07 4.00
N ASN A 123 -15.56 0.60 3.33
CA ASN A 123 -16.84 1.04 3.90
C ASN A 123 -16.63 1.81 5.23
N SER A 124 -15.72 2.78 5.20
CA SER A 124 -15.31 3.61 6.34
C SER A 124 -14.69 2.84 7.53
N LYS A 125 -14.42 1.55 7.37
CA LYS A 125 -13.72 0.72 8.35
C LYS A 125 -12.21 0.83 8.18
N THR A 126 -11.51 1.10 9.27
CA THR A 126 -10.06 1.01 9.41
C THR A 126 -9.63 -0.36 9.91
N PHE A 127 -8.38 -0.72 9.69
CA PHE A 127 -7.78 -2.00 10.10
C PHE A 127 -6.48 -1.75 10.86
N PRO A 128 -6.00 -2.70 11.69
CA PRO A 128 -4.79 -2.51 12.48
C PRO A 128 -3.51 -2.35 11.67
N MET A 129 -3.50 -2.87 10.44
CA MET A 129 -2.34 -2.87 9.56
C MET A 129 -2.76 -3.05 8.10
N GLU A 130 -1.96 -2.52 7.17
CA GLU A 130 -2.05 -2.76 5.74
C GLU A 130 -0.65 -3.07 5.18
N VAL A 131 -0.55 -3.98 4.21
CA VAL A 131 0.68 -4.27 3.47
C VAL A 131 0.53 -3.89 2.01
N HIS A 132 1.57 -3.27 1.46
CA HIS A 132 1.66 -2.87 0.06
C HIS A 132 2.73 -3.64 -0.67
N PHE A 133 2.36 -4.37 -1.74
CA PHE A 133 3.31 -5.02 -2.67
C PHE A 133 3.49 -4.11 -3.88
N VAL A 134 4.67 -3.53 -4.01
CA VAL A 134 4.99 -2.51 -5.02
C VAL A 134 5.65 -3.13 -6.24
N HIS A 135 5.03 -2.93 -7.40
CA HIS A 135 5.53 -3.43 -8.68
C HIS A 135 5.74 -2.26 -9.64
N TYR A 136 6.77 -2.38 -10.46
CA TYR A 136 6.99 -1.45 -11.56
C TYR A 136 6.60 -2.08 -12.91
N LYS A 137 6.19 -1.26 -13.85
CA LYS A 137 5.84 -1.63 -15.20
C LYS A 137 7.03 -2.27 -15.91
N ASN A 138 6.93 -3.56 -16.27
CA ASN A 138 8.10 -4.36 -16.68
C ASN A 138 8.78 -3.81 -17.93
N SER A 139 8.04 -3.24 -18.88
CA SER A 139 8.58 -2.63 -20.10
C SER A 139 9.49 -1.42 -19.83
N LEU A 140 9.37 -0.76 -18.65
CA LEU A 140 10.18 0.38 -18.25
C LEU A 140 11.52 -0.03 -17.58
N GLY A 141 11.69 -1.31 -17.24
CA GLY A 141 12.93 -1.93 -16.81
C GLY A 141 13.37 -1.65 -15.37
N SER A 142 12.85 -0.59 -14.72
CA SER A 142 13.18 -0.27 -13.32
C SER A 142 12.10 0.55 -12.63
N LEU A 143 12.12 0.52 -11.28
CA LEU A 143 11.28 1.37 -10.44
C LEU A 143 11.54 2.86 -10.75
N GLY A 144 12.82 3.25 -10.86
CA GLY A 144 13.21 4.65 -11.10
C GLY A 144 12.65 5.22 -12.39
N ASN A 145 12.59 4.44 -13.47
CA ASN A 145 11.99 4.85 -14.73
C ASN A 145 10.46 4.92 -14.65
N SER A 146 9.86 4.18 -13.70
CA SER A 146 8.40 4.02 -13.62
C SER A 146 7.71 5.08 -12.75
N VAL A 147 8.42 5.69 -11.81
CA VAL A 147 7.83 6.67 -10.87
C VAL A 147 7.45 8.01 -11.51
N GLY A 148 7.88 8.26 -12.74
CA GLY A 148 7.51 9.45 -13.54
C GLY A 148 6.48 9.14 -14.63
N GLU A 149 6.15 7.88 -14.87
CA GLU A 149 5.30 7.45 -15.98
C GLU A 149 3.87 7.11 -15.51
N LYS A 150 2.89 7.54 -16.29
CA LYS A 150 1.50 7.19 -16.04
C LYS A 150 1.32 5.67 -15.98
N ASP A 151 0.60 5.20 -14.94
CA ASP A 151 0.42 3.77 -14.69
C ASP A 151 1.76 3.00 -14.63
N GLY A 152 2.84 3.70 -14.27
CA GLY A 152 4.18 3.11 -14.17
C GLY A 152 4.32 2.13 -13.01
N LEU A 153 3.48 2.25 -11.99
CA LEU A 153 3.45 1.38 -10.83
C LEU A 153 2.11 0.66 -10.69
N ALA A 154 2.15 -0.56 -10.19
CA ALA A 154 0.97 -1.28 -9.72
C ALA A 154 1.20 -1.76 -8.28
N VAL A 155 0.28 -1.42 -7.37
CA VAL A 155 0.40 -1.78 -5.96
C VAL A 155 -0.78 -2.63 -5.54
N LEU A 156 -0.47 -3.76 -4.86
CA LEU A 156 -1.48 -4.59 -4.20
C LEU A 156 -1.54 -4.22 -2.74
N GLY A 157 -2.73 -3.91 -2.23
CA GLY A 157 -3.00 -3.63 -0.83
C GLY A 157 -3.80 -4.75 -0.19
N PHE A 158 -3.35 -5.20 1.00
CA PHE A 158 -4.06 -6.19 1.82
C PHE A 158 -4.17 -5.70 3.26
N MET A 159 -5.40 -5.76 3.79
CA MET A 159 -5.69 -5.40 5.18
C MET A 159 -5.38 -6.56 6.12
N PHE A 160 -5.07 -6.23 7.36
CA PHE A 160 -4.94 -7.20 8.44
C PHE A 160 -6.12 -7.12 9.40
N GLU A 161 -6.41 -8.24 10.04
CA GLU A 161 -7.34 -8.33 11.17
C GLU A 161 -6.68 -9.05 12.33
N ILE A 162 -6.98 -8.57 13.55
CA ILE A 162 -6.48 -9.21 14.77
C ILE A 162 -7.06 -10.61 14.91
N SER A 163 -6.19 -11.55 15.29
CA SER A 163 -6.53 -12.94 15.62
C SER A 163 -6.01 -13.31 17.00
N ASP A 164 -6.64 -14.31 17.62
CA ASP A 164 -6.23 -14.83 18.93
C ASP A 164 -4.93 -15.64 18.88
N SER A 165 -4.54 -16.12 17.70
CA SER A 165 -3.33 -16.91 17.50
C SER A 165 -2.38 -16.26 16.52
N ASP A 166 -1.08 -16.53 16.68
CA ASP A 166 -0.04 -16.07 15.77
C ASP A 166 -0.25 -16.64 14.37
N ASN A 167 -0.02 -15.80 13.37
CA ASN A 167 0.04 -16.23 11.99
C ASN A 167 1.41 -16.89 11.71
N ALA A 168 1.41 -18.21 11.55
CA ALA A 168 2.62 -18.98 11.29
C ALA A 168 3.35 -18.56 10.00
N ASN A 169 2.63 -18.07 8.99
CA ASN A 169 3.22 -17.59 7.74
C ASN A 169 4.11 -16.36 7.94
N TYR A 170 3.83 -15.55 8.98
CA TYR A 170 4.59 -14.35 9.32
C TYR A 170 5.66 -14.58 10.38
N ALA A 171 5.71 -15.77 11.02
CA ALA A 171 6.60 -16.06 12.14
C ALA A 171 8.09 -15.77 11.83
N ASP A 172 8.57 -16.23 10.67
CA ASP A 172 9.95 -16.02 10.24
C ASP A 172 10.27 -14.53 10.05
N LEU A 173 9.42 -13.81 9.35
CA LEU A 173 9.57 -12.35 9.14
C LEU A 173 9.59 -11.61 10.47
N ILE A 174 8.62 -11.87 11.34
CA ILE A 174 8.48 -11.21 12.64
C ILE A 174 9.68 -11.50 13.55
N SER A 175 10.19 -12.74 13.54
CA SER A 175 11.40 -13.08 14.28
C SER A 175 12.63 -12.25 13.89
N LYS A 176 12.67 -11.75 12.65
CA LYS A 176 13.75 -10.91 12.13
C LYS A 176 13.60 -9.43 12.45
N LEU A 177 12.39 -8.95 12.73
CA LEU A 177 12.15 -7.54 13.06
C LEU A 177 12.93 -7.10 14.31
N SER A 178 13.13 -7.98 15.29
CA SER A 178 13.94 -7.69 16.47
C SER A 178 15.40 -7.30 16.15
N ASN A 179 15.93 -7.74 15.01
CA ASN A 179 17.29 -7.43 14.59
C ASN A 179 17.39 -6.06 13.89
N ILE A 180 16.26 -5.45 13.54
CA ILE A 180 16.16 -4.15 12.88
C ILE A 180 15.34 -3.15 13.70
N THR A 181 15.19 -3.35 15.00
CA THR A 181 14.42 -2.47 15.89
C THR A 181 14.91 -1.03 15.81
N ALA A 182 16.22 -0.80 15.95
CA ALA A 182 16.80 0.53 15.79
C ALA A 182 16.81 0.93 14.31
N TYR A 183 16.43 2.20 14.04
CA TYR A 183 16.64 2.77 12.72
C TYR A 183 18.13 2.80 12.40
N ASN A 184 18.51 2.05 11.39
CA ASN A 184 19.86 2.08 10.84
C ASN A 184 19.81 1.49 9.42
N THR A 185 20.13 2.31 8.44
CA THR A 185 20.14 1.91 7.01
C THR A 185 21.11 0.77 6.70
N SER A 186 22.06 0.49 7.58
CA SER A 186 23.03 -0.60 7.43
C SER A 186 22.55 -1.94 8.01
N ASN A 187 21.48 -1.95 8.82
CA ASN A 187 20.93 -3.17 9.39
C ASN A 187 20.01 -3.86 8.38
N LEU A 188 20.57 -4.78 7.63
CA LEU A 188 19.86 -5.61 6.66
C LEU A 188 19.82 -7.05 7.18
N VAL A 189 18.64 -7.65 7.18
CA VAL A 189 18.43 -9.03 7.60
C VAL A 189 17.84 -9.84 6.45
N ASN A 190 18.49 -10.94 6.12
CA ASN A 190 18.03 -11.79 5.03
C ASN A 190 17.08 -12.89 5.54
N LEU A 191 16.05 -13.13 4.76
CA LEU A 191 15.18 -14.27 4.87
C LEU A 191 15.23 -15.00 3.53
N THR A 192 15.78 -16.21 3.54
CA THR A 192 15.98 -17.03 2.34
C THR A 192 14.93 -18.13 2.23
N ASN A 193 14.75 -18.66 1.02
CA ASN A 193 13.88 -19.79 0.75
C ASN A 193 12.41 -19.55 1.16
N THR A 194 11.90 -18.35 0.88
CA THR A 194 10.55 -17.93 1.29
C THR A 194 9.68 -17.62 0.07
N ALA A 195 8.56 -18.31 -0.06
CA ALA A 195 7.56 -18.01 -1.09
C ALA A 195 6.70 -16.81 -0.66
N LEU A 196 6.47 -15.87 -1.57
CA LEU A 196 5.67 -14.65 -1.30
C LEU A 196 4.20 -14.95 -1.01
N MET A 197 3.68 -16.07 -1.55
CA MET A 197 2.31 -16.54 -1.26
C MET A 197 2.03 -16.73 0.24
N LYS A 198 3.07 -16.86 1.09
CA LYS A 198 2.89 -16.88 2.56
C LYS A 198 2.37 -15.57 3.13
N PHE A 199 2.68 -14.45 2.48
CA PHE A 199 2.40 -13.11 2.99
C PHE A 199 1.10 -12.49 2.47
N ILE A 200 0.33 -13.24 1.68
CA ILE A 200 -0.97 -12.81 1.15
C ILE A 200 -2.03 -13.88 1.47
N PRO A 201 -3.33 -13.56 1.39
CA PRO A 201 -4.39 -14.58 1.51
C PRO A 201 -4.20 -15.69 0.48
N SER A 202 -4.58 -16.92 0.81
CA SER A 202 -4.31 -18.10 -0.03
C SER A 202 -5.03 -18.06 -1.39
N LYS A 203 -6.11 -17.32 -1.50
CA LYS A 203 -6.91 -17.16 -2.74
C LYS A 203 -7.47 -15.74 -2.83
N PRO A 204 -6.63 -14.73 -3.07
CA PRO A 204 -7.11 -13.35 -3.20
C PRO A 204 -7.78 -13.19 -4.56
N THR A 205 -9.10 -13.10 -4.59
CA THR A 205 -9.90 -13.04 -5.83
C THR A 205 -10.65 -11.73 -5.98
N ASN A 206 -11.21 -11.22 -4.90
CA ASN A 206 -12.06 -10.04 -4.92
C ASN A 206 -11.25 -8.78 -4.61
N PHE A 207 -11.31 -7.81 -5.49
CA PHE A 207 -10.55 -6.58 -5.31
C PHE A 207 -11.28 -5.35 -5.86
N PHE A 208 -10.89 -4.21 -5.31
CA PHE A 208 -11.18 -2.90 -5.86
C PHE A 208 -9.99 -2.37 -6.65
N ARG A 209 -10.28 -1.62 -7.72
CA ARG A 209 -9.31 -1.03 -8.63
C ARG A 209 -9.56 0.46 -8.79
N TYR A 210 -8.51 1.29 -8.63
CA TYR A 210 -8.55 2.71 -8.95
C TYR A 210 -7.17 3.24 -9.34
N SER A 211 -7.13 4.40 -10.02
CA SER A 211 -5.89 5.12 -10.30
C SER A 211 -5.60 6.12 -9.18
N GLY A 212 -4.39 6.08 -8.66
CA GLY A 212 -4.00 6.91 -7.53
C GLY A 212 -2.50 7.20 -7.50
N SER A 213 -1.99 7.44 -6.30
CA SER A 213 -0.62 7.88 -6.06
C SER A 213 0.15 6.94 -5.14
N LEU A 214 1.46 7.18 -5.03
CA LEU A 214 2.22 6.76 -3.86
C LEU A 214 1.60 7.42 -2.61
N THR A 215 1.59 6.70 -1.49
CA THR A 215 1.05 7.18 -0.20
C THR A 215 2.10 7.88 0.65
N THR A 216 3.32 7.99 0.16
CA THR A 216 4.45 8.70 0.79
C THR A 216 5.04 9.72 -0.17
N PRO A 217 5.71 10.78 0.28
CA PRO A 217 6.46 11.69 -0.58
C PRO A 217 7.43 10.95 -1.52
N SER A 218 7.45 11.31 -2.83
CA SER A 218 6.83 12.50 -3.47
C SER A 218 5.37 12.35 -3.93
N CYS A 219 4.60 11.33 -3.52
CA CYS A 219 3.16 11.20 -3.79
C CYS A 219 2.79 11.16 -5.29
N ASN A 220 3.64 10.64 -6.15
CA ASN A 220 3.45 10.60 -7.60
C ASN A 220 2.16 9.87 -7.99
N GLU A 221 1.34 10.49 -8.86
CA GLU A 221 0.04 9.97 -9.32
C GLU A 221 0.20 8.98 -10.48
N VAL A 222 0.94 7.90 -10.23
CA VAL A 222 1.37 6.91 -11.23
C VAL A 222 0.97 5.47 -10.88
N VAL A 223 0.12 5.31 -9.86
CA VAL A 223 -0.16 3.99 -9.27
C VAL A 223 -1.50 3.45 -9.74
N VAL A 224 -1.48 2.24 -10.29
CA VAL A 224 -2.67 1.39 -10.48
C VAL A 224 -2.88 0.59 -9.19
N TRP A 225 -3.83 1.02 -8.36
CA TRP A 225 -4.14 0.37 -7.09
C TRP A 225 -5.06 -0.83 -7.26
N THR A 226 -4.73 -1.91 -6.57
CA THR A 226 -5.56 -3.10 -6.40
C THR A 226 -5.67 -3.39 -4.92
N VAL A 227 -6.82 -3.12 -4.32
CA VAL A 227 -7.08 -3.33 -2.89
C VAL A 227 -7.98 -4.55 -2.73
N PHE A 228 -7.45 -5.61 -2.11
CA PHE A 228 -8.17 -6.87 -1.94
C PHE A 228 -9.11 -6.82 -0.73
N THR A 229 -10.20 -7.57 -0.83
CA THR A 229 -11.20 -7.66 0.24
C THR A 229 -10.84 -8.69 1.30
N GLU A 230 -10.07 -9.72 0.92
CA GLU A 230 -9.63 -10.78 1.82
C GLU A 230 -8.55 -10.26 2.76
N THR A 231 -8.73 -10.47 4.06
CA THR A 231 -7.83 -10.00 5.10
C THR A 231 -6.79 -11.04 5.50
N ILE A 232 -5.64 -10.56 5.97
CA ILE A 232 -4.58 -11.36 6.57
C ILE A 232 -4.78 -11.35 8.09
N LYS A 233 -4.66 -12.51 8.74
CA LYS A 233 -4.72 -12.60 10.21
C LYS A 233 -3.36 -12.31 10.82
N ILE A 234 -3.36 -11.59 11.96
CA ILE A 234 -2.15 -11.29 12.75
C ILE A 234 -2.53 -11.21 14.22
N SER A 235 -1.69 -11.74 15.13
CA SER A 235 -1.96 -11.65 16.56
C SER A 235 -1.53 -10.29 17.14
N LYS A 236 -2.05 -9.97 18.33
CA LYS A 236 -1.60 -8.79 19.10
C LYS A 236 -0.12 -8.85 19.45
N THR A 237 0.39 -10.04 19.75
CA THR A 237 1.84 -10.27 20.03
C THR A 237 2.67 -9.95 18.81
N GLN A 238 2.26 -10.39 17.64
CA GLN A 238 2.93 -10.08 16.37
C GLN A 238 2.88 -8.59 16.05
N MET A 239 1.73 -7.94 16.26
CA MET A 239 1.60 -6.47 16.12
C MET A 239 2.52 -5.69 17.05
N ALA A 240 2.69 -6.17 18.31
CA ALA A 240 3.60 -5.52 19.25
C ALA A 240 5.06 -5.48 18.75
N THR A 241 5.48 -6.49 17.98
CA THR A 241 6.83 -6.51 17.39
C THR A 241 6.98 -5.42 16.32
N PHE A 242 6.00 -5.19 15.46
CA PHE A 242 6.03 -4.05 14.52
C PHE A 242 6.07 -2.71 15.26
N ARG A 243 5.27 -2.55 16.32
CA ARG A 243 5.20 -1.34 17.14
C ARG A 243 6.48 -1.05 17.94
N SER A 244 7.39 -2.01 18.05
CA SER A 244 8.70 -1.82 18.71
C SER A 244 9.77 -1.18 17.82
N LEU A 245 9.53 -1.09 16.51
CA LEU A 245 10.48 -0.50 15.57
C LEU A 245 10.62 1.01 15.80
N MET A 246 11.87 1.52 15.69
CA MET A 246 12.20 2.92 15.92
C MET A 246 12.20 3.69 14.59
N SER A 247 11.65 4.89 14.63
CA SER A 247 11.60 5.82 13.50
C SER A 247 12.94 6.49 13.22
N SER A 248 13.11 7.05 12.03
CA SER A 248 14.17 8.01 11.72
C SER A 248 13.92 9.37 12.37
N GLU A 249 12.67 9.71 12.71
CA GLU A 249 12.33 10.95 13.41
C GLU A 249 12.73 10.88 14.89
N THR A 250 13.13 12.02 15.42
CA THR A 250 13.57 12.15 16.81
C THR A 250 12.77 13.21 17.53
N GLY A 251 12.50 12.97 18.81
CA GLY A 251 11.88 13.91 19.70
C GLY A 251 12.82 15.02 20.19
N PRO A 252 12.31 15.97 21.02
CA PRO A 252 13.07 17.13 21.50
C PRO A 252 14.34 16.79 22.30
N LYS A 253 14.42 15.57 22.84
CA LYS A 253 15.60 15.09 23.57
C LYS A 253 16.54 14.22 22.72
N ASN A 254 16.33 14.25 21.38
CA ASN A 254 17.07 13.45 20.40
C ASN A 254 16.89 11.92 20.57
N GLU A 255 15.81 11.48 21.23
CA GLU A 255 15.37 10.10 21.25
C GLU A 255 14.54 9.77 19.99
N HIS A 256 14.74 8.60 19.40
CA HIS A 256 13.91 8.14 18.27
C HIS A 256 12.50 7.80 18.74
N TYR A 257 11.51 8.22 17.96
CA TYR A 257 10.13 7.77 18.16
C TYR A 257 9.99 6.29 17.77
N HIS A 258 9.01 5.60 18.35
CA HIS A 258 8.56 4.34 17.80
C HIS A 258 7.78 4.59 16.51
N ILE A 259 7.99 3.74 15.50
CA ILE A 259 7.14 3.76 14.30
C ILE A 259 5.74 3.30 14.71
N LYS A 260 4.80 4.21 14.66
CA LYS A 260 3.39 4.01 14.92
C LYS A 260 2.60 5.04 14.13
N ASP A 261 1.37 4.70 13.77
CA ASP A 261 0.52 5.58 12.97
C ASP A 261 1.22 6.04 11.67
N ASN A 262 2.04 5.14 11.08
CA ASN A 262 2.80 5.38 9.85
C ASN A 262 1.91 5.20 8.60
N PHE A 263 0.75 5.81 8.63
CA PHE A 263 -0.24 5.82 7.56
C PHE A 263 -0.68 7.24 7.20
N ARG A 264 -0.90 7.47 5.93
CA ARG A 264 -1.47 8.72 5.44
C ARG A 264 -2.99 8.68 5.63
N PRO A 265 -3.65 9.77 6.06
CA PRO A 265 -5.10 9.87 6.06
C PRO A 265 -5.68 9.69 4.66
N VAL A 266 -6.93 9.21 4.58
CA VAL A 266 -7.66 9.08 3.32
C VAL A 266 -7.78 10.42 2.60
N GLN A 267 -7.61 10.38 1.28
CA GLN A 267 -7.65 11.52 0.39
C GLN A 267 -8.99 11.56 -0.37
N PRO A 268 -9.46 12.74 -0.76
CA PRO A 268 -10.68 12.87 -1.53
C PRO A 268 -10.63 12.07 -2.83
N LEU A 269 -11.71 11.34 -3.15
CA LEU A 269 -11.82 10.58 -4.39
C LEU A 269 -11.90 11.49 -5.62
N HIS A 270 -12.46 12.70 -5.47
CA HIS A 270 -12.75 13.64 -6.54
C HIS A 270 -13.57 12.98 -7.67
N SER A 271 -13.17 13.17 -8.93
CA SER A 271 -13.84 12.60 -10.10
C SER A 271 -13.40 11.19 -10.48
N ARG A 272 -12.57 10.54 -9.65
CA ARG A 272 -12.10 9.18 -9.93
C ARG A 272 -13.20 8.16 -9.68
N SER A 273 -13.19 7.09 -10.49
CA SER A 273 -14.05 5.93 -10.29
C SER A 273 -13.28 4.82 -9.56
N VAL A 274 -13.99 4.09 -8.73
CA VAL A 274 -13.53 2.82 -8.15
C VAL A 274 -14.28 1.70 -8.85
N PHE A 275 -13.55 0.73 -9.37
CA PHE A 275 -14.08 -0.47 -10.00
C PHE A 275 -13.92 -1.68 -9.09
N ASN A 276 -14.73 -2.70 -9.28
CA ASN A 276 -14.56 -4.00 -8.64
C ASN A 276 -14.73 -5.14 -9.65
N ASN A 277 -14.20 -6.32 -9.35
CA ASN A 277 -14.31 -7.51 -10.20
C ASN A 277 -15.33 -8.54 -9.70
N PHE A 278 -16.13 -8.20 -8.69
CA PHE A 278 -17.07 -9.11 -8.01
C PHE A 278 -18.43 -8.46 -7.79
N TYR A 279 -19.48 -9.27 -7.64
CA TYR A 279 -20.79 -8.75 -7.27
C TYR A 279 -20.81 -8.50 -5.74
N SER A 280 -21.05 -7.27 -5.31
CA SER A 280 -21.30 -6.97 -3.91
C SER A 280 -22.68 -7.51 -3.50
N SER A 281 -22.77 -8.09 -2.30
CA SER A 281 -24.03 -8.70 -1.80
C SER A 281 -25.22 -7.72 -1.71
N SER A 282 -24.95 -6.41 -1.62
CA SER A 282 -25.98 -5.37 -1.70
C SER A 282 -26.66 -5.28 -3.08
N ALA A 283 -25.93 -5.53 -4.18
CA ALA A 283 -26.49 -5.58 -5.51
C ALA A 283 -27.37 -6.83 -5.73
N THR A 284 -27.00 -7.97 -5.14
CA THR A 284 -27.76 -9.22 -5.26
C THR A 284 -29.13 -9.12 -4.60
N THR A 285 -29.26 -8.41 -3.47
CA THR A 285 -30.54 -8.20 -2.81
C THR A 285 -31.48 -7.35 -3.65
N ALA A 286 -30.96 -6.32 -4.35
CA ALA A 286 -31.78 -5.49 -5.24
C ALA A 286 -32.29 -6.27 -6.47
N TYR A 287 -31.49 -7.14 -7.08
CA TYR A 287 -31.90 -7.96 -8.21
C TYR A 287 -32.93 -9.04 -7.80
N ILE A 288 -32.76 -9.69 -6.66
CA ILE A 288 -33.71 -10.68 -6.15
C ILE A 288 -35.05 -10.01 -5.84
N THR A 289 -35.06 -8.82 -5.25
CA THR A 289 -36.29 -8.08 -4.94
C THR A 289 -37.02 -7.64 -6.21
N VAL A 290 -36.31 -7.25 -7.27
CA VAL A 290 -36.92 -6.90 -8.56
C VAL A 290 -37.51 -8.13 -9.24
N TYR A 291 -36.81 -9.27 -9.27
CA TYR A 291 -37.31 -10.50 -9.88
C TYR A 291 -38.50 -11.10 -9.12
N THR A 292 -38.51 -11.08 -7.80
CA THR A 292 -39.66 -11.52 -7.01
C THR A 292 -40.85 -10.58 -7.15
N GLY A 293 -40.64 -9.27 -7.25
CA GLY A 293 -41.68 -8.29 -7.52
C GLY A 293 -42.33 -8.46 -8.88
N VAL A 294 -41.56 -8.71 -9.93
CA VAL A 294 -42.05 -8.94 -11.29
C VAL A 294 -42.81 -10.28 -11.41
N LEU A 295 -42.32 -11.36 -10.77
CA LEU A 295 -43.03 -12.64 -10.71
C LEU A 295 -44.37 -12.51 -9.98
N SER A 296 -44.42 -11.77 -8.86
CA SER A 296 -45.66 -11.54 -8.08
C SER A 296 -46.71 -10.74 -8.90
N LEU A 297 -46.29 -9.76 -9.71
CA LEU A 297 -47.21 -9.05 -10.59
C LEU A 297 -47.73 -9.91 -11.76
N ILE A 298 -46.91 -10.80 -12.31
CA ILE A 298 -47.32 -11.70 -13.41
C ILE A 298 -48.31 -12.75 -12.89
N LEU A 299 -48.09 -13.32 -11.66
CA LEU A 299 -49.05 -14.25 -11.09
C LEU A 299 -50.41 -13.60 -10.72
N SER A 300 -50.40 -12.35 -10.27
CA SER A 300 -51.65 -11.65 -9.94
C SER A 300 -52.50 -11.33 -11.18
N THR A 301 -51.89 -11.12 -12.36
CA THR A 301 -52.60 -10.90 -13.62
C THR A 301 -53.16 -12.20 -14.24
N ILE A 302 -52.54 -13.36 -13.99
CA ILE A 302 -53.00 -14.66 -14.48
C ILE A 302 -54.19 -15.21 -13.61
N LEU A 303 -54.29 -14.84 -12.34
CA LEU A 303 -55.40 -15.28 -11.45
C LEU A 303 -56.61 -14.35 -11.47
N SER A 304 -56.60 -13.26 -12.24
CA SER A 304 -57.71 -12.30 -12.42
C SER A 304 -58.45 -12.44 -13.76
N HIS A 305 -58.23 -13.49 -14.51
CA HIS A 305 -58.96 -13.93 -15.69
C HIS A 305 -59.34 -15.39 -15.48
#